data_6e2af17c1271f5045e47e3818ffc05ba
#
_entry.id   6e2af17c1271f5045e47e3818ffc05ba
#
_cell.length_a   1.000
_cell.length_b   1.000
_cell.length_c   1.000
_cell.angle_alpha   90.00
_cell.angle_beta   90.00
_cell.angle_gamma   90.00
#
_symmetry.space_group_name_H-M   'P 1'
#
loop_
_entity.id
_entity.type
_entity.pdbx_description
1 polymer ?
#
loop_
_entity_poly.entity_id
_entity_poly.type
_entity_poly.pdbx_seq_one_letter_code
_entity_poly.pdbx_strand_id
1 'polypeptide(L)'
;MPWTVEFHDDFEPEFLALESAVQDALLAVAKLLADYGPQLGRPYADTLKGSKHRNMKELRFEASDGEWRVAFAFDPRRQAILLVAGDKSGGSQKRFYRRLIARADKRFSAHLDRLKARKKER
;
A
#
# COMPACT_ATOMS: atom_id res chain seq x y z
N MET A 1 8.07 17.35 9.02
CA MET A 1 7.35 17.50 7.72
C MET A 1 6.59 16.24 7.42
N PRO A 2 5.29 16.35 7.10
CA PRO A 2 4.53 15.14 6.74
C PRO A 2 5.02 14.55 5.42
N TRP A 3 4.87 13.25 5.31
CA TRP A 3 5.19 12.53 4.08
C TRP A 3 3.97 12.55 3.16
N THR A 4 4.21 12.60 1.86
CA THR A 4 3.13 12.52 0.89
C THR A 4 2.68 11.06 0.77
N VAL A 5 1.37 10.83 0.81
CA VAL A 5 0.77 9.50 0.62
C VAL A 5 -0.17 9.61 -0.57
N GLU A 6 0.05 8.75 -1.56
CA GLU A 6 -0.70 8.78 -2.81
C GLU A 6 -1.28 7.42 -3.15
N PHE A 7 -2.43 7.41 -3.81
CA PHE A 7 -2.99 6.19 -4.38
C PHE A 7 -2.35 5.92 -5.74
N HIS A 8 -1.94 4.68 -5.97
CA HIS A 8 -1.62 4.26 -7.33
C HIS A 8 -2.87 4.40 -8.20
N ASP A 9 -2.71 4.77 -9.46
CA ASP A 9 -3.84 4.99 -10.37
C ASP A 9 -4.78 3.79 -10.44
N ASP A 10 -4.24 2.58 -10.44
CA ASP A 10 -5.07 1.37 -10.50
C ASP A 10 -5.73 1.04 -9.17
N PHE A 11 -5.19 1.53 -8.06
CA PHE A 11 -5.78 1.31 -6.74
C PHE A 11 -6.91 2.27 -6.43
N GLU A 12 -6.84 3.50 -6.90
CA GLU A 12 -7.84 4.51 -6.57
C GLU A 12 -9.27 4.05 -6.85
N PRO A 13 -9.61 3.51 -8.05
CA PRO A 13 -10.97 3.04 -8.27
C PRO A 13 -11.35 1.84 -7.38
N GLU A 14 -10.38 0.98 -7.04
CA GLU A 14 -10.63 -0.12 -6.11
C GLU A 14 -10.96 0.39 -4.73
N PHE A 15 -10.24 1.43 -4.28
CA PHE A 15 -10.51 2.06 -2.98
C PHE A 15 -11.91 2.66 -2.96
N LEU A 16 -12.32 3.35 -4.02
CA LEU A 16 -13.63 3.98 -4.08
C LEU A 16 -14.77 2.96 -4.06
N ALA A 17 -14.49 1.72 -4.45
CA ALA A 17 -15.47 0.64 -4.43
C ALA A 17 -15.58 -0.07 -3.08
N LEU A 18 -14.69 0.22 -2.13
CA LEU A 18 -14.73 -0.39 -0.80
C LEU A 18 -15.87 0.20 0.05
N GLU A 19 -16.33 -0.58 1.04
CA GLU A 19 -17.31 -0.09 2.01
C GLU A 19 -16.75 1.15 2.72
N SER A 20 -17.64 2.07 3.08
CA SER A 20 -17.22 3.32 3.72
C SER A 20 -16.45 3.09 5.01
N ALA A 21 -16.82 2.07 5.80
CA ALA A 21 -16.09 1.76 7.04
C ALA A 21 -14.64 1.36 6.76
N VAL A 22 -14.41 0.62 5.66
CA VAL A 22 -13.06 0.22 5.26
C VAL A 22 -12.29 1.43 4.74
N GLN A 23 -12.94 2.27 3.94
CA GLN A 23 -12.32 3.50 3.45
C GLN A 23 -11.88 4.40 4.60
N ASP A 24 -12.74 4.59 5.59
CA ASP A 24 -12.44 5.44 6.73
C ASP A 24 -11.27 4.90 7.54
N ALA A 25 -11.24 3.59 7.78
CA ALA A 25 -10.15 2.96 8.51
C ALA A 25 -8.84 3.06 7.76
N LEU A 26 -8.87 2.88 6.43
CA LEU A 26 -7.68 3.01 5.60
C LEU A 26 -7.15 4.44 5.66
N LEU A 27 -8.02 5.43 5.52
CA LEU A 27 -7.60 6.83 5.55
C LEU A 27 -7.01 7.21 6.90
N ALA A 28 -7.52 6.65 8.00
CA ALA A 28 -6.97 6.91 9.33
C ALA A 28 -5.53 6.39 9.44
N VAL A 29 -5.26 5.18 8.95
CA VAL A 29 -3.90 4.62 8.97
C VAL A 29 -3.01 5.34 7.97
N ALA A 30 -3.54 5.74 6.82
CA ALA A 30 -2.79 6.52 5.84
C ALA A 30 -2.34 7.87 6.43
N LYS A 31 -3.15 8.46 7.30
CA LYS A 31 -2.76 9.70 8.00
C LYS A 31 -1.59 9.45 8.93
N LEU A 32 -1.60 8.33 9.66
CA LEU A 32 -0.47 7.95 10.50
C LEU A 32 0.79 7.76 9.65
N LEU A 33 0.64 7.15 8.47
CA LEU A 33 1.75 6.98 7.56
C LEU A 33 2.32 8.33 7.10
N ALA A 34 1.44 9.30 6.82
CA ALA A 34 1.88 10.64 6.43
C ALA A 34 2.65 11.34 7.57
N ASP A 35 2.22 11.12 8.81
CA ASP A 35 2.85 11.75 9.96
C ASP A 35 4.19 11.13 10.33
N TYR A 36 4.28 9.80 10.28
CA TYR A 36 5.45 9.07 10.77
C TYR A 36 6.36 8.55 9.66
N GLY A 37 5.86 8.45 8.43
CA GLY A 37 6.67 7.99 7.29
C GLY A 37 7.24 6.60 7.49
N PRO A 38 8.50 6.37 7.10
CA PRO A 38 9.14 5.06 7.21
C PRO A 38 9.27 4.54 8.65
N GLN A 39 9.10 5.41 9.65
CA GLN A 39 9.19 5.00 11.04
C GLN A 39 7.90 4.36 11.56
N LEU A 40 6.81 4.45 10.80
CA LEU A 40 5.56 3.81 11.19
C LEU A 40 5.76 2.29 11.23
N GLY A 41 5.48 1.69 12.36
CA GLY A 41 5.64 0.25 12.57
C GLY A 41 4.40 -0.38 13.17
N ARG A 42 4.57 -1.58 13.72
CA ARG A 42 3.46 -2.30 14.32
C ARG A 42 2.82 -1.49 15.43
N PRO A 43 1.49 -1.61 15.58
CA PRO A 43 0.61 -2.54 14.88
C PRO A 43 0.10 -2.06 13.52
N TYR A 44 0.50 -0.87 13.07
CA TYR A 44 -0.08 -0.21 11.90
C TYR A 44 0.62 -0.54 10.59
N ALA A 45 1.90 -0.88 10.63
CA ALA A 45 2.68 -1.18 9.43
C ALA A 45 3.75 -2.23 9.72
N ASP A 46 4.15 -2.95 8.67
CA ASP A 46 5.22 -3.94 8.77
C ASP A 46 5.84 -4.14 7.39
N THR A 47 7.01 -4.78 7.37
CA THR A 47 7.66 -5.15 6.12
C THR A 47 6.89 -6.30 5.46
N LEU A 48 6.74 -6.22 4.15
CA LEU A 48 6.07 -7.25 3.36
C LEU A 48 7.13 -8.12 2.71
N LYS A 49 7.39 -9.28 3.32
CA LYS A 49 8.42 -10.21 2.84
C LYS A 49 7.95 -10.94 1.59
N GLY A 50 8.88 -11.22 0.69
CA GLY A 50 8.56 -11.96 -0.53
C GLY A 50 8.34 -11.07 -1.76
N SER A 51 8.36 -9.75 -1.59
CA SER A 51 8.31 -8.83 -2.70
C SER A 51 9.67 -8.74 -3.40
N LYS A 52 9.67 -8.51 -4.70
CA LYS A 52 10.93 -8.22 -5.41
C LYS A 52 11.44 -6.80 -5.12
N HIS A 53 10.63 -5.97 -4.45
CA HIS A 53 11.03 -4.64 -3.98
C HIS A 53 11.31 -4.72 -2.49
N ARG A 54 12.56 -4.43 -2.08
CA ARG A 54 12.98 -4.54 -0.69
C ARG A 54 12.20 -3.64 0.25
N ASN A 55 11.74 -2.51 -0.25
CA ASN A 55 11.01 -1.53 0.56
C ASN A 55 9.51 -1.72 0.53
N MET A 56 9.03 -2.86 0.02
CA MET A 56 7.59 -3.14 0.05
C MET A 56 7.14 -3.38 1.48
N LYS A 57 6.06 -2.71 1.86
CA LYS A 57 5.49 -2.76 3.21
C LYS A 57 3.98 -2.96 3.14
N GLU A 58 3.37 -3.17 4.28
CA GLU A 58 1.92 -3.27 4.39
C GLU A 58 1.42 -2.37 5.51
N LEU A 59 0.27 -1.72 5.27
CA LEU A 59 -0.52 -1.13 6.33
C LEU A 59 -1.47 -2.20 6.86
N ARG A 60 -1.80 -2.13 8.14
CA ARG A 60 -2.59 -3.15 8.85
C ARG A 60 -3.69 -2.47 9.63
N PHE A 61 -4.92 -2.90 9.42
CA PHE A 61 -6.06 -2.41 10.18
C PHE A 61 -7.22 -3.39 10.12
N GLU A 62 -8.18 -3.23 11.00
CA GLU A 62 -9.40 -4.03 11.02
C GLU A 62 -10.58 -3.12 10.72
N ALA A 63 -11.52 -3.63 9.94
CA ALA A 63 -12.77 -2.93 9.61
C ALA A 63 -13.78 -3.93 9.09
N SER A 64 -15.06 -3.73 9.42
CA SER A 64 -16.17 -4.57 8.93
C SER A 64 -15.87 -6.07 9.11
N ASP A 65 -15.39 -6.44 10.28
CA ASP A 65 -15.04 -7.84 10.65
C ASP A 65 -13.93 -8.45 9.80
N GLY A 66 -13.21 -7.63 9.03
CA GLY A 66 -12.10 -8.09 8.21
C GLY A 66 -10.76 -7.67 8.76
N GLU A 67 -9.72 -8.39 8.35
CA GLU A 67 -8.33 -8.06 8.66
C GLU A 67 -7.69 -7.51 7.38
N TRP A 68 -7.63 -6.21 7.28
CA TRP A 68 -7.20 -5.55 6.05
C TRP A 68 -5.71 -5.30 6.00
N ARG A 69 -5.16 -5.47 4.81
CA ARG A 69 -3.76 -5.19 4.50
C ARG A 69 -3.70 -4.36 3.23
N VAL A 70 -2.88 -3.31 3.25
CA VAL A 70 -2.68 -2.45 2.08
C VAL A 70 -1.18 -2.44 1.78
N ALA A 71 -0.79 -2.99 0.64
CA ALA A 71 0.60 -2.98 0.23
C ALA A 71 0.99 -1.57 -0.22
N PHE A 72 2.15 -1.11 0.19
CA PHE A 72 2.66 0.20 -0.19
C PHE A 72 4.19 0.19 -0.20
N ALA A 73 4.77 1.18 -0.86
CA ALA A 73 6.22 1.38 -0.84
C ALA A 73 6.54 2.87 -1.01
N PHE A 74 7.65 3.30 -0.43
CA PHE A 74 8.14 4.66 -0.66
C PHE A 74 8.92 4.68 -1.98
N ASP A 75 8.62 5.65 -2.82
CA ASP A 75 9.31 5.81 -4.09
C ASP A 75 10.54 6.75 -3.95
N PRO A 76 11.37 6.89 -5.01
CA PRO A 76 12.54 7.75 -4.93
C PRO A 76 12.23 9.22 -4.68
N ARG A 77 10.99 9.65 -4.89
CA ARG A 77 10.56 11.01 -4.61
C ARG A 77 10.02 11.17 -3.18
N ARG A 78 10.24 10.15 -2.34
CA ARG A 78 9.84 10.14 -0.93
C ARG A 78 8.32 10.21 -0.75
N GLN A 79 7.59 9.61 -1.67
CA GLN A 79 6.15 9.47 -1.57
C GLN A 79 5.80 8.02 -1.23
N ALA A 80 4.84 7.83 -0.34
CA ALA A 80 4.31 6.50 -0.06
C ALA A 80 3.20 6.23 -1.06
N ILE A 81 3.37 5.19 -1.88
CA ILE A 81 2.38 4.84 -2.90
C ILE A 81 1.58 3.65 -2.41
N LEU A 82 0.28 3.86 -2.20
CA LEU A 82 -0.65 2.80 -1.81
C LEU A 82 -1.03 2.01 -3.07
N LEU A 83 -0.80 0.71 -3.05
CA LEU A 83 -0.78 -0.10 -4.28
C LEU A 83 -1.98 -1.02 -4.44
N VAL A 84 -2.39 -1.70 -3.37
CA VAL A 84 -3.47 -2.68 -3.43
C VAL A 84 -3.90 -3.02 -2.01
N ALA A 85 -5.20 -3.28 -1.84
CA ALA A 85 -5.75 -3.67 -0.54
C ALA A 85 -6.41 -5.04 -0.64
N GLY A 86 -6.45 -5.75 0.46
CA GLY A 86 -7.17 -7.01 0.57
C GLY A 86 -7.51 -7.33 2.00
N ASP A 87 -8.57 -8.12 2.15
CA ASP A 87 -9.00 -8.67 3.44
C ASP A 87 -8.40 -10.06 3.57
N LYS A 88 -7.52 -10.26 4.57
CA LYS A 88 -6.88 -11.57 4.73
C LYS A 88 -7.65 -12.52 5.61
N SER A 89 -8.79 -12.10 6.16
CA SER A 89 -9.61 -12.97 7.00
C SER A 89 -10.19 -14.12 6.16
N GLY A 90 -10.20 -15.30 6.72
CA GLY A 90 -10.66 -16.51 6.04
C GLY A 90 -9.64 -17.01 5.01
N GLY A 91 -9.70 -18.30 4.69
CA GLY A 91 -8.86 -18.89 3.67
C GLY A 91 -7.38 -18.98 4.02
N SER A 92 -6.56 -19.22 3.00
CA SER A 92 -5.12 -19.40 3.16
C SER A 92 -4.39 -18.08 3.21
N GLN A 93 -3.68 -17.83 4.30
CA GLN A 93 -2.86 -16.64 4.47
C GLN A 93 -1.73 -16.61 3.43
N LYS A 94 -1.14 -17.75 3.15
CA LYS A 94 -0.06 -17.86 2.15
C LYS A 94 -0.56 -17.45 0.76
N ARG A 95 -1.75 -17.92 0.38
CA ARG A 95 -2.34 -17.59 -0.92
C ARG A 95 -2.70 -16.11 -0.99
N PHE A 96 -3.24 -15.57 0.11
CA PHE A 96 -3.58 -14.16 0.19
C PHE A 96 -2.35 -13.28 -0.09
N TYR A 97 -1.26 -13.53 0.63
CA TYR A 97 -0.06 -12.70 0.47
C TYR A 97 0.60 -12.88 -0.89
N ARG A 98 0.55 -14.08 -1.45
CA ARG A 98 1.08 -14.29 -2.81
C ARG A 98 0.39 -13.39 -3.82
N ARG A 99 -0.94 -13.31 -3.75
CA ARG A 99 -1.73 -12.48 -4.67
C ARG A 99 -1.50 -10.99 -4.41
N LEU A 100 -1.48 -10.60 -3.15
CA LEU A 100 -1.27 -9.21 -2.77
C LEU A 100 0.08 -8.72 -3.27
N ILE A 101 1.14 -9.48 -3.00
CA ILE A 101 2.50 -9.12 -3.38
C ILE A 101 2.66 -9.08 -4.90
N ALA A 102 2.09 -10.06 -5.62
CA ALA A 102 2.21 -10.10 -7.08
C ALA A 102 1.61 -8.83 -7.70
N ARG A 103 0.44 -8.41 -7.23
CA ARG A 103 -0.21 -7.20 -7.73
C ARG A 103 0.54 -5.94 -7.32
N ALA A 104 1.00 -5.90 -6.07
CA ALA A 104 1.77 -4.75 -5.57
C ALA A 104 3.07 -4.57 -6.34
N ASP A 105 3.80 -5.67 -6.58
CA ASP A 105 5.06 -5.62 -7.33
C ASP A 105 4.85 -5.09 -8.75
N LYS A 106 3.82 -5.58 -9.42
CA LYS A 106 3.51 -5.13 -10.78
C LYS A 106 3.22 -3.65 -10.82
N ARG A 107 2.38 -3.18 -9.90
CA ARG A 107 1.99 -1.77 -9.86
C ARG A 107 3.15 -0.86 -9.48
N PHE A 108 3.95 -1.26 -8.51
CA PHE A 108 5.08 -0.44 -8.09
C PHE A 108 6.15 -0.38 -9.18
N SER A 109 6.43 -1.50 -9.87
CA SER A 109 7.35 -1.50 -11.01
C SER A 109 6.88 -0.54 -12.09
N ALA A 110 5.58 -0.54 -12.41
CA ALA A 110 5.02 0.39 -13.38
C ALA A 110 5.15 1.85 -12.93
N HIS A 111 4.95 2.10 -11.63
CA HIS A 111 5.10 3.43 -11.08
C HIS A 111 6.55 3.93 -11.21
N LEU A 112 7.52 3.07 -10.89
CA LEU A 112 8.94 3.43 -11.02
C LEU A 112 9.31 3.70 -12.49
N ASP A 113 8.81 2.91 -13.41
CA ASP A 113 9.04 3.12 -14.84
C ASP A 113 8.49 4.45 -15.30
N ARG A 114 7.31 4.82 -14.79
CA ARG A 114 6.68 6.11 -15.12
C ARG A 114 7.53 7.28 -14.62
N LEU A 115 8.10 7.16 -13.42
CA LEU A 115 8.98 8.20 -12.89
C LEU A 115 10.24 8.35 -13.72
N LYS A 116 10.82 7.25 -14.20
CA LYS A 116 11.99 7.27 -15.08
C LYS A 116 11.67 7.93 -16.41
N ALA A 117 10.51 7.65 -16.98
CA ALA A 117 10.08 8.24 -18.25
C ALA A 117 9.95 9.76 -18.12
N ARG A 118 9.38 10.24 -17.00
CA ARG A 118 9.27 11.69 -16.76
C ARG A 118 10.63 12.36 -16.66
N LYS A 119 11.61 11.69 -16.06
CA LYS A 119 12.96 12.20 -15.93
C LYS A 119 13.63 12.36 -17.28
N LYS A 120 13.37 11.44 -18.21
CA LYS A 120 13.98 11.47 -19.56
C LYS A 120 13.40 12.58 -20.45
N GLU A 121 12.20 13.03 -20.16
CA GLU A 121 11.53 14.07 -20.95
C GLU A 121 12.04 15.47 -20.63
N ARG A 122 12.81 15.61 -19.58
CA ARG A 122 13.44 16.89 -19.22
C ARG A 122 14.88 16.94 -19.78
#